data_764c521290e1ddb6fb014b018d5268bc
#
_entry.id   764c521290e1ddb6fb014b018d5268bc
#
_cell.length_a   1.000
_cell.length_b   1.000
_cell.length_c   1.000
_cell.angle_alpha   90.00
_cell.angle_beta   90.00
_cell.angle_gamma   90.00
#
_symmetry.space_group_name_H-M   'P 1'
#
loop_
_entity.id
_entity.type
_entity.pdbx_description
1 polymer ?
#
loop_
_entity_poly.entity_id
_entity_poly.type
_entity_poly.pdbx_seq_one_letter_code
_entity_poly.pdbx_strand_id
1 'polypeptide(L)'
;MKITVIGAGAIGGNLAVKLSAAGHDVQVADARGPEAVRAEVLESGARAVELADAVQGRDVIVLSIPFGVAGQLADLFASVPDETVVIDTSNYYPGML
;
A
#
# COMPACT_ATOMS: atom_id res chain seq x y z
N MET A 1 -6.70 -12.20 4.74
CA MET A 1 -5.76 -11.95 3.64
C MET A 1 -4.58 -11.11 4.11
N LYS A 2 -3.45 -11.32 3.52
CA LYS A 2 -2.26 -10.50 3.75
C LYS A 2 -2.19 -9.43 2.67
N ILE A 3 -2.45 -8.18 3.06
CA ILE A 3 -2.57 -7.06 2.12
C ILE A 3 -1.53 -6.00 2.45
N THR A 4 -0.87 -5.49 1.42
CA THR A 4 0.02 -4.33 1.54
C THR A 4 -0.58 -3.16 0.79
N VAL A 5 -0.61 -1.99 1.42
CA VAL A 5 -0.97 -0.72 0.77
C VAL A 5 0.30 0.10 0.64
N ILE A 6 0.66 0.46 -0.58
CA ILE A 6 1.82 1.32 -0.85
C ILE A 6 1.31 2.73 -1.13
N GLY A 7 1.69 3.67 -0.29
CA GLY A 7 1.21 5.04 -0.31
C GLY A 7 0.23 5.30 0.83
N ALA A 8 0.63 6.14 1.79
CA ALA A 8 -0.13 6.42 3.01
C ALA A 8 -0.89 7.75 2.94
N GLY A 9 -1.20 8.24 1.75
CA GLY A 9 -2.01 9.44 1.57
C GLY A 9 -3.49 9.19 1.92
N ALA A 10 -4.37 10.13 1.56
CA ALA A 10 -5.77 10.06 1.96
C ALA A 10 -6.45 8.77 1.49
N ILE A 11 -6.24 8.37 0.24
CA ILE A 11 -6.88 7.17 -0.32
C ILE A 11 -6.27 5.91 0.30
N GLY A 12 -4.94 5.81 0.28
CA GLY A 12 -4.25 4.62 0.80
C GLY A 12 -4.45 4.44 2.29
N GLY A 13 -4.40 5.52 3.07
CA GLY A 13 -4.62 5.48 4.51
C GLY A 13 -6.03 5.03 4.85
N ASN A 14 -7.04 5.57 4.17
CA ASN A 14 -8.43 5.18 4.38
C ASN A 14 -8.68 3.72 4.03
N LEU A 15 -8.09 3.27 2.93
CA LEU A 15 -8.21 1.87 2.52
C LEU A 15 -7.58 0.94 3.55
N ALA A 16 -6.41 1.29 4.08
CA ALA A 16 -5.73 0.50 5.10
C ALA A 16 -6.58 0.38 6.37
N VAL A 17 -7.23 1.47 6.79
CA VAL A 17 -8.11 1.46 7.96
C VAL A 17 -9.29 0.51 7.73
N LYS A 18 -9.93 0.60 6.58
CA LYS A 18 -11.09 -0.25 6.26
C LYS A 18 -10.73 -1.72 6.17
N LEU A 19 -9.60 -2.03 5.54
CA LEU A 19 -9.16 -3.41 5.40
C LEU A 19 -8.76 -4.01 6.75
N SER A 20 -8.11 -3.23 7.61
CA SER A 20 -7.77 -3.67 8.95
C SER A 20 -9.02 -3.93 9.79
N ALA A 21 -10.02 -3.06 9.68
CA ALA A 21 -11.30 -3.22 10.38
C ALA A 21 -12.04 -4.49 9.92
N ALA A 22 -11.83 -4.90 8.68
CA ALA A 22 -12.42 -6.13 8.14
C ALA A 22 -11.68 -7.40 8.57
N GLY A 23 -10.60 -7.27 9.34
CA GLY A 23 -9.87 -8.42 9.88
C GLY A 23 -8.68 -8.90 9.05
N HIS A 24 -8.29 -8.14 8.02
CA HIS A 24 -7.13 -8.51 7.20
C HIS A 24 -5.82 -8.12 7.87
N ASP A 25 -4.75 -8.84 7.55
CA ASP A 25 -3.38 -8.51 7.95
C ASP A 25 -2.87 -7.43 6.99
N VAL A 26 -2.89 -6.17 7.43
CA VAL A 26 -2.57 -5.02 6.57
C VAL A 26 -1.22 -4.43 6.95
N GLN A 27 -0.37 -4.23 5.94
CA GLN A 27 0.86 -3.47 6.05
C GLN A 27 0.73 -2.22 5.18
N VAL A 28 1.33 -1.12 5.64
CA VAL A 28 1.36 0.13 4.88
C VAL A 28 2.81 0.56 4.71
N ALA A 29 3.19 0.88 3.50
CA ALA A 29 4.52 1.40 3.20
C ALA A 29 4.39 2.73 2.48
N ASP A 30 5.24 3.68 2.86
CA ASP A 30 5.31 4.99 2.22
C ASP A 30 6.73 5.22 1.74
N ALA A 31 6.90 5.86 0.57
CA ALA A 31 8.22 6.14 0.03
C ALA A 31 9.07 7.02 0.96
N ARG A 32 8.43 7.77 1.86
CA ARG A 32 9.09 8.63 2.83
C ARG A 32 9.52 7.89 4.10
N GLY A 33 9.16 6.62 4.24
CA GLY A 33 9.51 5.80 5.39
C GLY A 33 8.30 5.48 6.28
N PRO A 34 8.46 4.52 7.21
CA PRO A 34 7.36 4.09 8.09
C PRO A 34 6.80 5.22 8.96
N GLU A 35 7.62 6.19 9.34
CA GLU A 35 7.20 7.31 10.17
C GLU A 35 6.24 8.27 9.46
N ALA A 36 6.11 8.17 8.15
CA ALA A 36 5.16 8.98 7.38
C ALA A 36 3.73 8.46 7.50
N VAL A 37 3.54 7.25 8.01
CA VAL A 37 2.21 6.66 8.18
C VAL A 37 1.52 7.28 9.38
N ARG A 38 0.29 7.78 9.18
CA ARG A 38 -0.42 8.51 10.24
C ARG A 38 -0.83 7.59 11.39
N ALA A 39 -0.91 8.16 12.59
CA ALA A 39 -1.26 7.42 13.80
C ALA A 39 -2.61 6.71 13.69
N GLU A 40 -3.61 7.35 13.10
CA GLU A 40 -4.94 6.75 12.95
C GLU A 40 -4.94 5.49 12.07
N VAL A 41 -4.02 5.41 11.12
CA VAL A 41 -3.85 4.21 10.29
C VAL A 41 -3.29 3.08 11.14
N LEU A 42 -2.31 3.38 11.97
CA LEU A 42 -1.69 2.38 12.86
C LEU A 42 -2.65 1.92 13.95
N GLU A 43 -3.49 2.82 14.45
CA GLU A 43 -4.49 2.50 15.47
C GLU A 43 -5.53 1.51 14.97
N SER A 44 -5.75 1.45 13.66
CA SER A 44 -6.69 0.50 13.07
C SER A 44 -6.18 -0.94 13.09
N GLY A 45 -4.90 -1.15 13.39
CA GLY A 45 -4.25 -2.46 13.36
C GLY A 45 -3.29 -2.65 12.21
N ALA A 46 -3.23 -1.72 11.26
CA ALA A 46 -2.27 -1.77 10.16
C ALA A 46 -0.86 -1.49 10.68
N ARG A 47 0.13 -2.11 10.06
CA ARG A 47 1.54 -1.95 10.45
C ARG A 47 2.29 -1.15 9.41
N ALA A 48 3.11 -0.21 9.87
CA ALA A 48 4.01 0.54 9.00
C ALA A 48 5.28 -0.27 8.77
N VAL A 49 5.67 -0.45 7.50
CA VAL A 49 6.87 -1.22 7.14
C VAL A 49 7.68 -0.46 6.10
N GLU A 50 8.93 -0.87 5.93
CA GLU A 50 9.77 -0.34 4.86
C GLU A 50 9.30 -0.89 3.50
N LEU A 51 9.51 -0.11 2.42
CA LEU A 51 9.11 -0.54 1.09
C LEU A 51 9.70 -1.90 0.69
N ALA A 52 10.97 -2.12 1.03
CA ALA A 52 11.63 -3.37 0.67
C ALA A 52 10.96 -4.60 1.29
N ASP A 53 10.37 -4.44 2.49
CA ASP A 53 9.70 -5.53 3.19
C ASP A 53 8.23 -5.67 2.78
N ALA A 54 7.66 -4.62 2.23
CA ALA A 54 6.22 -4.51 1.99
C ALA A 54 5.70 -5.51 0.96
N VAL A 55 6.54 -5.93 0.02
CA VAL A 55 6.12 -6.76 -1.12
C VAL A 55 6.35 -8.26 -0.91
N GLN A 56 6.93 -8.65 0.21
CA GLN A 56 7.26 -10.05 0.48
C GLN A 56 6.15 -10.77 1.22
N GLY A 57 5.75 -11.93 0.71
CA GLY A 57 4.81 -12.81 1.40
C GLY A 57 3.38 -12.26 1.49
N ARG A 58 2.97 -11.43 0.56
CA ARG A 58 1.64 -10.81 0.56
C ARG A 58 0.74 -11.45 -0.48
N ASP A 59 -0.57 -11.45 -0.21
CA ASP A 59 -1.57 -11.94 -1.16
C ASP A 59 -1.94 -10.85 -2.18
N VAL A 60 -2.07 -9.60 -1.71
CA VAL A 60 -2.47 -8.46 -2.51
C VAL A 60 -1.60 -7.25 -2.17
N ILE A 61 -1.18 -6.52 -3.19
CA ILE A 61 -0.48 -5.25 -3.05
C ILE A 61 -1.32 -4.18 -3.74
N VAL A 62 -1.73 -3.16 -2.99
CA VAL A 62 -2.49 -2.04 -3.52
C VAL A 62 -1.58 -0.83 -3.66
N LEU A 63 -1.49 -0.28 -4.87
CA LEU A 63 -0.71 0.92 -5.15
C LEU A 63 -1.59 2.14 -5.08
N SER A 64 -1.26 3.06 -4.18
CA SER A 64 -1.98 4.32 -4.01
C SER A 64 -0.96 5.46 -3.91
N ILE A 65 -0.21 5.66 -5.00
CA ILE A 65 0.89 6.62 -5.08
C ILE A 65 0.71 7.54 -6.29
N PRO A 66 1.27 8.76 -6.24
CA PRO A 66 1.27 9.66 -7.40
C PRO A 66 2.07 9.06 -8.57
N PHE A 67 1.70 9.43 -9.80
CA PHE A 67 2.37 8.96 -11.02
C PHE A 67 3.89 9.13 -10.99
N GLY A 68 4.37 10.27 -10.49
CA GLY A 68 5.79 10.57 -10.48
C GLY A 68 6.63 9.62 -9.63
N VAL A 69 6.00 8.86 -8.76
CA VAL A 69 6.70 7.92 -7.86
C VAL A 69 6.65 6.50 -8.39
N ALA A 70 5.67 6.18 -9.23
CA ALA A 70 5.45 4.80 -9.69
C ALA A 70 6.68 4.19 -10.39
N GLY A 71 7.38 4.99 -11.20
CA GLY A 71 8.57 4.51 -11.90
C GLY A 71 9.72 4.13 -10.97
N GLN A 72 9.80 4.74 -9.79
CA GLN A 72 10.85 4.46 -8.82
C GLN A 72 10.65 3.10 -8.14
N LEU A 73 9.46 2.54 -8.26
CA LEU A 73 9.11 1.26 -7.64
C LEU A 73 9.26 0.08 -8.59
N ALA A 74 9.66 0.31 -9.85
CA ALA A 74 9.75 -0.75 -10.85
C ALA A 74 10.63 -1.92 -10.39
N ASP A 75 11.80 -1.60 -9.81
CA ASP A 75 12.73 -2.63 -9.33
C ASP A 75 12.14 -3.41 -8.16
N LEU A 76 11.36 -2.74 -7.32
CA LEU A 76 10.71 -3.37 -6.19
C LEU A 76 9.67 -4.39 -6.67
N PHE A 77 8.91 -4.05 -7.71
CA PHE A 77 7.90 -4.95 -8.27
C PHE A 77 8.50 -6.15 -8.98
N ALA A 78 9.74 -6.04 -9.44
CA ALA A 78 10.42 -7.19 -10.04
C ALA A 78 10.60 -8.35 -9.06
N SER A 79 10.57 -8.07 -7.75
CA SER A 79 10.72 -9.09 -6.71
C SER A 79 9.38 -9.64 -6.20
N VAL A 80 8.25 -9.14 -6.71
CA VAL A 80 6.93 -9.60 -6.28
C VAL A 80 6.66 -10.99 -6.84
N PRO A 81 6.21 -11.96 -6.01
CA PRO A 81 5.86 -13.28 -6.51
C PRO A 81 4.72 -13.24 -7.53
N ASP A 82 4.74 -14.16 -8.49
CA ASP A 82 3.75 -14.21 -9.57
C ASP A 82 2.32 -14.39 -9.07
N GLU A 83 2.13 -15.07 -7.95
CA GLU A 83 0.81 -15.31 -7.37
C GLU A 83 0.25 -14.11 -6.60
N THR A 84 1.04 -13.06 -6.40
CA THR A 84 0.58 -11.86 -5.71
C THR A 84 -0.20 -10.97 -6.68
N VAL A 85 -1.40 -10.57 -6.28
CA VAL A 85 -2.22 -9.66 -7.07
C VAL A 85 -1.81 -8.23 -6.80
N VAL A 86 -1.55 -7.45 -7.84
CA VAL A 86 -1.21 -6.04 -7.72
C VAL A 86 -2.34 -5.19 -8.28
N ILE A 87 -2.88 -4.31 -7.46
CA ILE A 87 -3.96 -3.40 -7.83
C ILE A 87 -3.43 -1.97 -7.81
N ASP A 88 -3.52 -1.27 -8.94
CA ASP A 88 -3.06 0.10 -9.06
C ASP A 88 -4.26 1.05 -9.02
N THR A 89 -4.38 1.82 -7.95
CA THR A 89 -5.46 2.80 -7.80
C THR A 89 -5.09 4.18 -8.34
N SER A 90 -3.82 4.39 -8.69
CA SER A 90 -3.35 5.70 -9.14
C SER A 90 -3.87 6.10 -10.51
N ASN A 91 -4.37 5.15 -11.29
CA ASN A 91 -4.94 5.41 -12.61
C ASN A 91 -6.40 5.83 -12.55
N TYR A 92 -7.01 5.81 -11.39
CA TYR A 92 -8.40 6.20 -11.23
C TYR A 92 -8.52 7.57 -10.59
N TYR A 93 -9.05 8.51 -11.34
CA TYR A 93 -9.36 9.86 -10.87
C TYR A 93 -10.82 10.11 -11.13
N PRO A 94 -11.65 10.30 -10.10
CA PRO A 94 -13.07 10.55 -10.31
C PRO A 94 -13.37 11.69 -11.27
N GLY A 95 -12.52 12.72 -11.30
CA GLY A 95 -12.68 13.85 -12.20
C GLY A 95 -12.31 13.56 -13.64
N MET A 96 -11.73 12.42 -13.95
CA MET A 96 -11.35 12.04 -15.31
C MET A 96 -12.48 11.38 -16.08
N LEU A 97 -13.49 10.97 -15.38
CA LEU A 97 -14.66 10.31 -15.97
C LEU A 97 -15.77 11.32 -16.28
#